data_1b7bb5c201ce7a51fddf0150cb456d66
#
_entry.id   1b7bb5c201ce7a51fddf0150cb456d66
#
_cell.length_a   1.000
_cell.length_b   1.000
_cell.length_c   1.000
_cell.angle_alpha   90.00
_cell.angle_beta   90.00
_cell.angle_gamma   90.00
#
_symmetry.space_group_name_H-M   'P 1'
#
loop_
_entity.id
_entity.type
_entity.pdbx_description
1 polymer ?
#
loop_
_entity_poly.entity_id
_entity_poly.type
_entity_poly.pdbx_seq_one_letter_code
_entity_poly.pdbx_strand_id
1 'polypeptide(L)'
;MMETVTFETKCYENDWEFVLKTNYLDEMLRRCSFPFTHKQLIINNVSDISLVSKYAEEKVKAGIIDAYYIAEDYAEDSLRFFEIDRSSFGRGYYYSISELVGLYLSKTTYHLHFSSDAIVGRNSAINWIESAMRLMNMYSDFVVANPLWNYRHQDAFNESIDEIEDFYIGYGFSDQCYLVKNEMFRKPIYNEHNIASSRYPIYGGELFEKRVDSYMRNHELKRITHKEVSYIHQNFPKNELLRLARKLRIYLNF
;
A
#
# COMPACT_ATOMS: atom_id res chain seq x y z
N MET A 1 -7.18 17.11 -17.77
CA MET A 1 -5.76 16.86 -17.41
C MET A 1 -5.58 15.37 -17.25
N MET A 2 -4.42 14.82 -17.65
CA MET A 2 -4.13 13.41 -17.42
C MET A 2 -3.92 13.19 -15.92
N GLU A 3 -4.59 12.20 -15.34
CA GLU A 3 -4.44 11.87 -13.92
C GLU A 3 -3.03 11.33 -13.66
N THR A 4 -2.42 11.77 -12.58
CA THR A 4 -1.07 11.36 -12.18
C THR A 4 -1.12 10.39 -11.02
N VAL A 5 -0.28 9.36 -11.04
CA VAL A 5 -0.25 8.31 -10.01
C VAL A 5 1.16 8.12 -9.49
N THR A 6 1.32 8.17 -8.17
CA THR A 6 2.52 7.67 -7.49
C THR A 6 2.33 6.19 -7.18
N PHE A 7 3.26 5.35 -7.63
CA PHE A 7 3.46 4.00 -7.09
C PHE A 7 4.34 4.08 -5.84
N GLU A 8 3.94 3.41 -4.79
CA GLU A 8 4.74 3.27 -3.59
C GLU A 8 4.80 1.83 -3.11
N THR A 9 5.95 1.45 -2.64
CA THR A 9 6.13 0.30 -1.76
C THR A 9 7.07 0.65 -0.61
N LYS A 10 7.12 -0.21 0.39
CA LYS A 10 8.02 -0.06 1.53
C LYS A 10 8.93 -1.27 1.67
N CYS A 11 9.99 -1.15 2.44
CA CYS A 11 10.73 -2.29 2.93
C CYS A 11 11.15 -2.09 4.39
N TYR A 12 11.30 -3.19 5.11
CA TYR A 12 11.77 -3.23 6.50
C TYR A 12 12.74 -4.40 6.70
N GLU A 13 13.24 -4.59 7.92
CA GLU A 13 14.33 -5.52 8.24
C GLU A 13 14.17 -6.92 7.65
N ASN A 14 12.96 -7.48 7.67
CA ASN A 14 12.75 -8.87 7.25
C ASN A 14 12.55 -9.05 5.74
N ASP A 15 12.35 -7.99 4.97
CA ASP A 15 11.97 -8.11 3.54
C ASP A 15 12.82 -7.30 2.56
N TRP A 16 13.59 -6.30 3.02
CA TRP A 16 14.36 -5.44 2.13
C TRP A 16 15.26 -6.20 1.15
N GLU A 17 15.79 -7.36 1.54
CA GLU A 17 16.60 -8.18 0.63
C GLU A 17 15.78 -8.79 -0.51
N PHE A 18 14.53 -9.19 -0.25
CA PHE A 18 13.63 -9.66 -1.31
C PHE A 18 13.29 -8.53 -2.26
N VAL A 19 12.95 -7.37 -1.72
CA VAL A 19 12.54 -6.20 -2.49
C VAL A 19 13.69 -5.64 -3.33
N LEU A 20 14.88 -5.49 -2.77
CA LEU A 20 15.97 -4.73 -3.36
C LEU A 20 17.07 -5.59 -4.02
N LYS A 21 17.37 -6.79 -3.45
CA LYS A 21 18.43 -7.66 -4.00
C LYS A 21 17.95 -8.62 -5.09
N THR A 22 16.64 -8.68 -5.34
CA THR A 22 16.06 -9.54 -6.38
C THR A 22 15.35 -8.69 -7.43
N ASN A 23 14.72 -9.33 -8.42
CA ASN A 23 13.83 -8.69 -9.38
C ASN A 23 12.38 -8.53 -8.88
N TYR A 24 12.14 -8.68 -7.56
CA TYR A 24 10.77 -8.65 -7.01
C TYR A 24 10.10 -7.28 -7.18
N LEU A 25 10.81 -6.19 -6.91
CA LEU A 25 10.30 -4.83 -7.10
C LEU A 25 10.03 -4.54 -8.59
N ASP A 26 10.93 -4.98 -9.46
CA ASP A 26 10.78 -4.84 -10.91
C ASP A 26 9.50 -5.53 -11.39
N GLU A 27 9.28 -6.74 -10.89
CA GLU A 27 8.10 -7.54 -11.23
C GLU A 27 6.82 -6.97 -10.62
N MET A 28 6.87 -6.41 -9.40
CA MET A 28 5.75 -5.73 -8.76
C MET A 28 5.25 -4.58 -9.64
N LEU A 29 6.16 -3.74 -10.12
CA LEU A 29 5.84 -2.64 -11.04
C LEU A 29 5.31 -3.14 -12.39
N ARG A 30 5.98 -4.14 -12.97
CA ARG A 30 5.61 -4.71 -14.27
C ARG A 30 4.19 -5.28 -14.28
N ARG A 31 3.78 -5.96 -13.20
CA ARG A 31 2.44 -6.57 -13.09
C ARG A 31 1.32 -5.56 -12.89
N CYS A 32 1.63 -4.37 -12.42
CA CYS A 32 0.64 -3.29 -12.39
C CYS A 32 0.22 -2.87 -13.80
N SER A 33 1.07 -3.07 -14.83
CA SER A 33 0.82 -2.71 -16.23
C SER A 33 0.32 -1.27 -16.39
N PHE A 34 0.87 -0.33 -15.62
CA PHE A 34 0.41 1.04 -15.54
C PHE A 34 1.61 2.02 -15.64
N PRO A 35 1.49 3.12 -16.41
CA PRO A 35 2.56 4.13 -16.55
C PRO A 35 2.53 5.11 -15.36
N PHE A 36 3.20 4.75 -14.27
CA PHE A 36 3.28 5.61 -13.09
C PHE A 36 4.02 6.91 -13.37
N THR A 37 3.50 8.02 -12.84
CA THR A 37 4.13 9.34 -12.93
C THR A 37 5.35 9.44 -12.02
N HIS A 38 5.28 8.78 -10.86
CA HIS A 38 6.36 8.69 -9.89
C HIS A 38 6.35 7.32 -9.20
N LYS A 39 7.54 6.77 -8.94
CA LYS A 39 7.72 5.48 -8.29
C LYS A 39 8.67 5.66 -7.11
N GLN A 40 8.19 5.40 -5.90
CA GLN A 40 8.96 5.60 -4.68
C GLN A 40 9.01 4.36 -3.78
N LEU A 41 10.08 4.26 -2.99
CA LEU A 41 10.27 3.26 -1.96
C LEU A 41 10.46 3.94 -0.60
N ILE A 42 9.77 3.43 0.44
CA ILE A 42 9.97 3.87 1.81
C ILE A 42 10.78 2.82 2.58
N ILE A 43 11.96 3.21 3.07
CA ILE A 43 12.79 2.38 3.95
C ILE A 43 12.34 2.64 5.39
N ASN A 44 11.83 1.60 6.06
CA ASN A 44 11.29 1.69 7.40
C ASN A 44 11.86 0.59 8.31
N ASN A 45 12.28 0.95 9.52
CA ASN A 45 12.68 0.00 10.57
C ASN A 45 13.73 -1.05 10.11
N VAL A 46 14.82 -0.60 9.54
CA VAL A 46 15.98 -1.42 9.17
C VAL A 46 17.15 -1.16 10.10
N SER A 47 17.94 -2.18 10.41
CA SER A 47 19.10 -2.08 11.31
C SER A 47 20.31 -1.42 10.64
N ASP A 48 20.53 -1.65 9.34
CA ASP A 48 21.60 -1.06 8.56
C ASP A 48 21.05 -0.18 7.44
N ILE A 49 20.70 1.06 7.77
CA ILE A 49 20.16 2.05 6.84
C ILE A 49 21.13 2.29 5.67
N SER A 50 22.43 2.36 5.94
CA SER A 50 23.44 2.64 4.91
C SER A 50 23.49 1.54 3.85
N LEU A 51 23.46 0.28 4.29
CA LEU A 51 23.43 -0.86 3.38
C LEU A 51 22.15 -0.90 2.56
N VAL A 52 20.99 -0.74 3.20
CA VAL A 52 19.68 -0.78 2.51
C VAL A 52 19.57 0.36 1.51
N SER A 53 19.98 1.58 1.89
CA SER A 53 20.00 2.75 1.02
C SER A 53 20.88 2.54 -0.22
N LYS A 54 22.02 1.85 -0.07
CA LYS A 54 22.89 1.51 -1.22
C LYS A 54 22.13 0.68 -2.27
N TYR A 55 21.39 -0.35 -1.84
CA TYR A 55 20.61 -1.18 -2.77
C TYR A 55 19.40 -0.43 -3.34
N ALA A 56 18.77 0.46 -2.58
CA ALA A 56 17.71 1.32 -3.08
C ALA A 56 18.25 2.28 -4.16
N GLU A 57 19.42 2.86 -3.94
CA GLU A 57 20.12 3.72 -4.91
C GLU A 57 20.45 2.96 -6.22
N GLU A 58 20.80 1.68 -6.13
CA GLU A 58 21.01 0.84 -7.32
C GLU A 58 19.72 0.70 -8.14
N LYS A 59 18.53 0.56 -7.48
CA LYS A 59 17.23 0.54 -8.15
C LYS A 59 16.87 1.89 -8.79
N VAL A 60 17.23 3.00 -8.15
CA VAL A 60 17.08 4.34 -8.74
C VAL A 60 17.95 4.49 -9.99
N LYS A 61 19.24 4.14 -9.91
CA LYS A 61 20.17 4.20 -11.05
C LYS A 61 19.74 3.32 -12.22
N ALA A 62 19.10 2.19 -11.93
CA ALA A 62 18.53 1.29 -12.93
C ALA A 62 17.19 1.79 -13.52
N GLY A 63 16.63 2.91 -13.02
CA GLY A 63 15.35 3.46 -13.47
C GLY A 63 14.11 2.65 -13.05
N ILE A 64 14.28 1.72 -12.10
CA ILE A 64 13.17 0.91 -11.59
C ILE A 64 12.26 1.76 -10.73
N ILE A 65 12.82 2.57 -9.83
CA ILE A 65 12.13 3.59 -9.05
C ILE A 65 12.77 4.95 -9.30
N ASP A 66 12.03 6.03 -8.99
CA ASP A 66 12.52 7.40 -9.19
C ASP A 66 13.18 7.95 -7.92
N ALA A 67 12.75 7.47 -6.74
CA ALA A 67 13.30 7.89 -5.46
C ALA A 67 13.11 6.84 -4.36
N TYR A 68 13.91 6.95 -3.30
CA TYR A 68 13.65 6.27 -2.03
C TYR A 68 13.76 7.28 -0.87
N TYR A 69 13.10 6.97 0.22
CA TYR A 69 13.06 7.82 1.42
C TYR A 69 13.21 6.97 2.67
N ILE A 70 13.88 7.49 3.68
CA ILE A 70 13.98 6.88 5.00
C ILE A 70 12.83 7.43 5.84
N ALA A 71 11.95 6.55 6.34
CA ALA A 71 10.74 6.96 7.04
C ALA A 71 11.01 7.88 8.23
N GLU A 72 12.06 7.61 9.02
CA GLU A 72 12.40 8.41 10.21
C GLU A 72 12.78 9.85 9.87
N ASP A 73 13.37 10.12 8.70
CA ASP A 73 13.75 11.47 8.27
C ASP A 73 12.54 12.38 8.04
N TYR A 74 11.37 11.80 7.77
CA TYR A 74 10.12 12.53 7.46
C TYR A 74 9.02 12.28 8.49
N ALA A 75 9.28 11.46 9.50
CA ALA A 75 8.28 11.02 10.46
C ALA A 75 7.62 12.19 11.21
N GLU A 76 8.43 13.07 11.81
CA GLU A 76 7.93 14.21 12.59
C GLU A 76 7.17 15.23 11.72
N ASP A 77 7.64 15.48 10.49
CA ASP A 77 6.96 16.39 9.57
C ASP A 77 5.64 15.79 9.08
N SER A 78 5.59 14.48 8.82
CA SER A 78 4.34 13.81 8.42
C SER A 78 3.33 13.78 9.57
N LEU A 79 3.74 13.48 10.79
CA LEU A 79 2.88 13.52 11.97
C LEU A 79 2.30 14.92 12.19
N ARG A 80 3.14 15.95 12.09
CA ARG A 80 2.69 17.35 12.20
C ARG A 80 1.70 17.72 11.09
N PHE A 81 1.99 17.33 9.85
CA PHE A 81 1.13 17.60 8.71
C PHE A 81 -0.26 16.97 8.87
N PHE A 82 -0.33 15.75 9.41
CA PHE A 82 -1.59 15.04 9.64
C PHE A 82 -2.20 15.31 11.01
N GLU A 83 -1.61 16.21 11.83
CA GLU A 83 -2.06 16.56 13.18
C GLU A 83 -2.17 15.33 14.10
N ILE A 84 -1.21 14.40 14.01
CA ILE A 84 -1.20 13.16 14.78
C ILE A 84 -0.20 13.24 15.92
N ASP A 85 -0.63 12.91 17.13
CA ASP A 85 0.28 12.63 18.24
C ASP A 85 0.89 11.23 18.07
N ARG A 86 2.23 11.15 18.01
CA ARG A 86 2.98 9.89 17.91
C ARG A 86 2.55 8.87 18.97
N SER A 87 2.34 9.34 20.20
CA SER A 87 1.96 8.49 21.33
C SER A 87 0.60 7.80 21.14
N SER A 88 -0.29 8.40 20.33
CA SER A 88 -1.63 7.87 20.06
C SER A 88 -1.64 6.54 19.30
N PHE A 89 -0.55 6.21 18.60
CA PHE A 89 -0.37 4.92 17.94
C PHE A 89 0.12 3.82 18.91
N GLY A 90 0.75 4.18 20.04
CA GLY A 90 1.42 3.19 20.87
C GLY A 90 2.38 2.32 20.04
N ARG A 91 2.28 1.01 20.15
CA ARG A 91 3.11 0.08 19.36
C ARG A 91 2.74 0.07 17.87
N GLY A 92 1.56 0.54 17.50
CA GLY A 92 1.11 0.66 16.11
C GLY A 92 1.92 1.64 15.28
N TYR A 93 2.63 2.58 15.92
CA TYR A 93 3.55 3.51 15.26
C TYR A 93 4.54 2.80 14.33
N TYR A 94 5.15 1.74 14.81
CA TYR A 94 6.12 0.94 14.07
C TYR A 94 5.58 0.47 12.69
N TYR A 95 4.30 0.12 12.64
CA TYR A 95 3.65 -0.41 11.44
C TYR A 95 2.98 0.66 10.57
N SER A 96 2.75 1.87 11.11
CA SER A 96 1.91 2.89 10.49
C SER A 96 2.68 4.09 9.92
N ILE A 97 3.91 4.33 10.40
CA ILE A 97 4.63 5.56 10.04
C ILE A 97 5.04 5.59 8.57
N SER A 98 5.36 4.45 7.97
CA SER A 98 5.74 4.38 6.55
C SER A 98 4.62 4.82 5.62
N GLU A 99 3.38 4.43 5.91
CA GLU A 99 2.19 4.81 5.14
C GLU A 99 1.93 6.32 5.22
N LEU A 100 2.05 6.89 6.42
CA LEU A 100 1.89 8.33 6.62
C LEU A 100 2.98 9.12 5.88
N VAL A 101 4.24 8.69 5.98
CA VAL A 101 5.36 9.32 5.25
C VAL A 101 5.15 9.22 3.74
N GLY A 102 4.73 8.07 3.23
CA GLY A 102 4.47 7.87 1.82
C GLY A 102 3.39 8.81 1.28
N LEU A 103 2.27 8.91 1.99
CA LEU A 103 1.20 9.85 1.65
C LEU A 103 1.64 11.31 1.77
N TYR A 104 2.42 11.65 2.80
CA TYR A 104 2.96 13.00 2.98
C TYR A 104 3.86 13.42 1.82
N LEU A 105 4.70 12.53 1.31
CA LEU A 105 5.63 12.79 0.21
C LEU A 105 4.96 12.75 -1.17
N SER A 106 3.86 12.02 -1.33
CA SER A 106 3.17 11.89 -2.61
C SER A 106 2.57 13.22 -3.07
N LYS A 107 2.85 13.60 -4.34
CA LYS A 107 2.40 14.88 -4.93
C LYS A 107 1.49 14.70 -6.15
N THR A 108 1.14 13.48 -6.48
CA THR A 108 0.27 13.13 -7.62
C THR A 108 -1.21 13.16 -7.24
N THR A 109 -2.10 13.03 -8.21
CA THR A 109 -3.55 12.97 -7.97
C THR A 109 -3.93 11.73 -7.19
N TYR A 110 -3.33 10.59 -7.53
CA TYR A 110 -3.56 9.28 -6.90
C TYR A 110 -2.29 8.72 -6.30
N HIS A 111 -2.46 7.91 -5.26
CA HIS A 111 -1.39 7.15 -4.62
C HIS A 111 -1.76 5.67 -4.59
N LEU A 112 -0.95 4.84 -5.24
CA LEU A 112 -1.05 3.38 -5.21
C LEU A 112 0.05 2.83 -4.30
N HIS A 113 -0.35 2.17 -3.24
CA HIS A 113 0.53 1.49 -2.31
C HIS A 113 0.45 -0.03 -2.43
N PHE A 114 1.60 -0.68 -2.34
CA PHE A 114 1.73 -2.11 -2.06
C PHE A 114 2.66 -2.32 -0.86
N SER A 115 2.25 -3.13 0.11
CA SER A 115 3.19 -3.60 1.12
C SER A 115 4.33 -4.40 0.46
N SER A 116 5.48 -4.45 1.10
CA SER A 116 6.71 -5.06 0.58
C SER A 116 6.55 -6.48 0.03
N ASP A 117 5.62 -7.25 0.56
CA ASP A 117 5.36 -8.64 0.20
C ASP A 117 4.03 -8.86 -0.53
N ALA A 118 3.38 -7.77 -0.99
CA ALA A 118 2.19 -7.83 -1.82
C ALA A 118 2.55 -7.61 -3.30
N ILE A 119 1.95 -8.37 -4.19
CA ILE A 119 2.17 -8.28 -5.64
C ILE A 119 0.92 -8.69 -6.41
N VAL A 120 0.62 -8.02 -7.51
CA VAL A 120 -0.50 -8.40 -8.40
C VAL A 120 -0.29 -9.81 -8.96
N GLY A 121 -1.35 -10.61 -9.02
CA GLY A 121 -1.33 -11.97 -9.57
C GLY A 121 -0.92 -12.01 -11.05
N ARG A 122 -0.32 -13.12 -11.50
CA ARG A 122 0.28 -13.26 -12.84
C ARG A 122 -0.69 -13.09 -14.01
N ASN A 123 -1.96 -13.38 -13.81
CA ASN A 123 -2.96 -13.44 -14.89
C ASN A 123 -3.74 -12.13 -15.10
N SER A 124 -3.29 -11.03 -14.52
CA SER A 124 -3.96 -9.74 -14.65
C SER A 124 -3.48 -8.98 -15.87
N ALA A 125 -4.09 -9.23 -17.03
CA ALA A 125 -3.98 -8.34 -18.19
C ALA A 125 -4.91 -7.12 -18.07
N ILE A 126 -5.72 -7.05 -17.00
CA ILE A 126 -6.77 -6.04 -16.81
C ILE A 126 -6.17 -4.81 -16.15
N ASN A 127 -6.35 -3.66 -16.77
CA ASN A 127 -5.95 -2.37 -16.18
C ASN A 127 -6.98 -1.90 -15.14
N TRP A 128 -6.97 -2.55 -13.98
CA TRP A 128 -7.88 -2.25 -12.87
C TRP A 128 -7.68 -0.82 -12.32
N ILE A 129 -6.46 -0.27 -12.43
CA ILE A 129 -6.11 1.06 -11.89
C ILE A 129 -6.90 2.14 -12.65
N GLU A 130 -6.90 2.11 -13.98
CA GLU A 130 -7.65 3.08 -14.78
C GLU A 130 -9.16 2.97 -14.55
N SER A 131 -9.69 1.74 -14.50
CA SER A 131 -11.11 1.50 -14.22
C SER A 131 -11.49 2.01 -12.83
N ALA A 132 -10.65 1.78 -11.82
CA ALA A 132 -10.85 2.30 -10.47
C ALA A 132 -10.84 3.83 -10.44
N MET A 133 -9.83 4.47 -11.03
CA MET A 133 -9.74 5.94 -11.08
C MET A 133 -10.96 6.56 -11.76
N ARG A 134 -11.44 5.96 -12.85
CA ARG A 134 -12.64 6.41 -13.54
C ARG A 134 -13.87 6.38 -12.62
N LEU A 135 -14.10 5.28 -11.91
CA LEU A 135 -15.21 5.18 -10.95
C LEU A 135 -15.05 6.14 -9.78
N MET A 136 -13.86 6.25 -9.22
CA MET A 136 -13.57 7.20 -8.14
C MET A 136 -13.78 8.65 -8.56
N ASN A 137 -13.63 8.98 -9.85
CA ASN A 137 -13.93 10.33 -10.38
C ASN A 137 -15.43 10.54 -10.60
N MET A 138 -16.17 9.49 -10.94
CA MET A 138 -17.62 9.55 -11.14
C MET A 138 -18.39 9.63 -9.82
N TYR A 139 -17.89 8.96 -8.78
CA TYR A 139 -18.55 8.83 -7.48
C TYR A 139 -17.66 9.40 -6.38
N SER A 140 -18.10 10.49 -5.77
CA SER A 140 -17.29 11.20 -4.76
C SER A 140 -17.10 10.44 -3.44
N ASP A 141 -17.96 9.48 -3.16
CA ASP A 141 -17.89 8.61 -1.99
C ASP A 141 -16.98 7.38 -2.18
N PHE A 142 -16.49 7.11 -3.41
CA PHE A 142 -15.48 6.09 -3.66
C PHE A 142 -14.09 6.68 -3.48
N VAL A 143 -13.45 6.39 -2.36
CA VAL A 143 -12.17 7.01 -1.97
C VAL A 143 -11.00 6.03 -1.93
N VAL A 144 -11.29 4.73 -1.89
CA VAL A 144 -10.31 3.64 -1.90
C VAL A 144 -10.68 2.63 -2.98
N ALA A 145 -9.68 2.15 -3.71
CA ALA A 145 -9.82 0.99 -4.59
C ALA A 145 -8.70 -0.03 -4.33
N ASN A 146 -9.01 -1.29 -4.47
CA ASN A 146 -8.02 -2.37 -4.38
C ASN A 146 -8.42 -3.60 -5.20
N PRO A 147 -7.46 -4.48 -5.58
CA PRO A 147 -7.75 -5.82 -6.08
C PRO A 147 -8.23 -6.74 -4.96
N LEU A 148 -8.71 -7.94 -5.32
CA LEU A 148 -8.99 -9.01 -4.37
C LEU A 148 -7.73 -9.42 -3.60
N TRP A 149 -7.90 -9.84 -2.36
CA TRP A 149 -6.84 -10.46 -1.58
C TRP A 149 -6.76 -11.96 -1.84
N ASN A 150 -5.61 -12.45 -2.30
CA ASN A 150 -5.32 -13.87 -2.46
C ASN A 150 -6.43 -14.68 -3.17
N TYR A 151 -7.08 -14.10 -4.19
CA TYR A 151 -8.20 -14.68 -4.94
C TYR A 151 -9.42 -15.06 -4.08
N ARG A 152 -9.62 -14.38 -2.96
CA ARG A 152 -10.75 -14.63 -2.05
C ARG A 152 -12.03 -13.92 -2.52
N HIS A 153 -12.59 -14.40 -3.62
CA HIS A 153 -13.81 -13.83 -4.20
C HIS A 153 -14.99 -13.85 -3.24
N GLN A 154 -15.20 -14.99 -2.54
CA GLN A 154 -16.33 -15.12 -1.62
C GLN A 154 -16.24 -14.18 -0.43
N ASP A 155 -15.03 -13.93 0.09
CA ASP A 155 -14.85 -13.01 1.21
C ASP A 155 -15.19 -11.57 0.77
N ALA A 156 -14.73 -11.14 -0.42
CA ALA A 156 -15.04 -9.83 -0.97
C ALA A 156 -16.54 -9.67 -1.26
N PHE A 157 -17.17 -10.70 -1.81
CA PHE A 157 -18.62 -10.70 -2.03
C PHE A 157 -19.40 -10.59 -0.71
N ASN A 158 -19.04 -11.35 0.31
CA ASN A 158 -19.71 -11.34 1.62
C ASN A 158 -19.53 -9.99 2.36
N GLU A 159 -18.43 -9.26 2.12
CA GLU A 159 -18.18 -7.94 2.68
C GLU A 159 -18.81 -6.79 1.85
N SER A 160 -19.28 -7.06 0.65
CA SER A 160 -19.89 -6.06 -0.21
C SER A 160 -21.31 -5.72 0.25
N ILE A 161 -21.68 -4.46 0.02
CA ILE A 161 -23.05 -3.95 0.23
C ILE A 161 -23.77 -3.69 -1.09
N ASP A 162 -23.00 -3.58 -2.19
CA ASP A 162 -23.48 -3.34 -3.53
C ASP A 162 -22.36 -3.67 -4.54
N GLU A 163 -22.64 -3.52 -5.83
CA GLU A 163 -21.68 -3.71 -6.91
C GLU A 163 -21.88 -2.70 -8.04
N ILE A 164 -20.81 -2.38 -8.74
CA ILE A 164 -20.83 -1.55 -9.94
C ILE A 164 -19.81 -2.07 -10.94
N GLU A 165 -20.23 -2.36 -12.18
CA GLU A 165 -19.36 -2.92 -13.21
C GLU A 165 -18.53 -4.10 -12.66
N ASP A 166 -17.21 -4.07 -12.82
CA ASP A 166 -16.28 -5.10 -12.34
C ASP A 166 -15.81 -4.89 -10.89
N PHE A 167 -16.57 -4.15 -10.07
CA PHE A 167 -16.21 -3.87 -8.69
C PHE A 167 -17.32 -4.21 -7.70
N TYR A 168 -16.92 -4.76 -6.56
CA TYR A 168 -17.72 -4.80 -5.35
C TYR A 168 -17.59 -3.47 -4.60
N ILE A 169 -18.69 -2.97 -4.04
CA ILE A 169 -18.72 -1.77 -3.21
C ILE A 169 -18.83 -2.20 -1.75
N GLY A 170 -18.03 -1.65 -0.86
CA GLY A 170 -18.08 -1.99 0.57
C GLY A 170 -17.32 -1.00 1.43
N TYR A 171 -17.17 -1.38 2.69
CA TYR A 171 -16.34 -0.67 3.67
C TYR A 171 -15.04 -1.44 3.92
N GLY A 172 -14.16 -0.83 4.66
CA GLY A 172 -12.90 -1.41 5.08
C GLY A 172 -11.71 -0.84 4.32
N PHE A 173 -10.57 -1.01 4.93
CA PHE A 173 -9.28 -0.59 4.39
C PHE A 173 -8.25 -1.69 4.66
N SER A 174 -7.27 -1.83 3.79
CA SER A 174 -6.12 -2.72 4.00
C SER A 174 -4.84 -1.97 3.63
N ASP A 175 -3.86 -1.99 4.51
CA ASP A 175 -2.54 -1.42 4.30
C ASP A 175 -1.65 -2.26 3.35
N GLN A 176 -2.14 -3.40 2.88
CA GLN A 176 -1.38 -4.28 2.00
C GLN A 176 -1.41 -3.84 0.53
N CYS A 177 -2.55 -3.34 0.07
CA CYS A 177 -2.71 -2.80 -1.28
C CYS A 177 -3.87 -1.83 -1.32
N TYR A 178 -3.63 -0.59 -1.71
CA TYR A 178 -4.67 0.41 -1.89
C TYR A 178 -4.30 1.46 -2.93
N LEU A 179 -5.30 1.90 -3.69
CA LEU A 179 -5.29 3.09 -4.52
C LEU A 179 -6.19 4.13 -3.88
N VAL A 180 -5.68 5.34 -3.63
CA VAL A 180 -6.43 6.43 -2.99
C VAL A 180 -6.25 7.76 -3.71
N LYS A 181 -7.22 8.67 -3.56
CA LYS A 181 -7.07 10.07 -3.99
C LYS A 181 -6.26 10.83 -2.95
N ASN A 182 -5.11 11.38 -3.33
CA ASN A 182 -4.26 12.15 -2.43
C ASN A 182 -4.97 13.32 -1.76
N GLU A 183 -5.84 14.02 -2.47
CA GLU A 183 -6.61 15.14 -1.92
C GLU A 183 -7.49 14.77 -0.71
N MET A 184 -7.93 13.52 -0.63
CA MET A 184 -8.73 13.01 0.49
C MET A 184 -7.86 12.51 1.64
N PHE A 185 -6.72 11.87 1.34
CA PHE A 185 -5.86 11.22 2.32
C PHE A 185 -4.74 12.13 2.85
N ARG A 186 -4.44 13.24 2.17
CA ARG A 186 -3.50 14.27 2.65
C ARG A 186 -4.18 15.35 3.49
N LYS A 187 -5.01 14.91 4.45
CA LYS A 187 -5.75 15.73 5.40
C LYS A 187 -5.64 15.11 6.80
N PRO A 188 -5.93 15.83 7.88
CA PRO A 188 -5.90 15.29 9.25
C PRO A 188 -7.10 14.38 9.56
N ILE A 189 -7.24 13.28 8.83
CA ILE A 189 -8.34 12.31 8.93
C ILE A 189 -8.07 11.16 9.92
N TYR A 190 -6.86 11.08 10.48
CA TYR A 190 -6.37 9.89 11.17
C TYR A 190 -6.62 9.87 12.68
N ASN A 191 -7.40 10.82 13.22
CA ASN A 191 -7.73 10.91 14.64
C ASN A 191 -9.17 10.49 14.95
N GLU A 192 -9.89 9.97 13.97
CA GLU A 192 -11.27 9.53 14.13
C GLU A 192 -11.37 8.07 14.62
N HIS A 193 -12.45 7.77 15.33
CA HIS A 193 -12.76 6.45 15.84
C HIS A 193 -14.16 6.02 15.42
N ASN A 194 -14.29 4.74 15.04
CA ASN A 194 -15.58 4.11 14.77
C ASN A 194 -15.61 2.72 15.41
N ILE A 195 -16.73 2.36 16.04
CA ILE A 195 -16.87 1.07 16.74
C ILE A 195 -16.73 -0.12 15.79
N ALA A 196 -17.19 0.00 14.54
CA ALA A 196 -17.07 -1.05 13.55
C ALA A 196 -15.62 -1.34 13.13
N SER A 197 -14.71 -0.35 13.31
CA SER A 197 -13.27 -0.51 13.07
C SER A 197 -12.56 -1.28 14.20
N SER A 198 -13.25 -1.63 15.30
CA SER A 198 -12.70 -2.49 16.36
C SER A 198 -12.40 -3.92 15.89
N ARG A 199 -12.83 -4.31 14.71
CA ARG A 199 -12.49 -5.58 14.05
C ARG A 199 -11.02 -5.70 13.66
N TYR A 200 -10.30 -4.58 13.50
CA TYR A 200 -8.88 -4.60 13.15
C TYR A 200 -8.02 -5.13 14.29
N PRO A 201 -6.91 -5.82 13.97
CA PRO A 201 -6.02 -6.37 14.98
C PRO A 201 -5.47 -5.28 15.94
N ILE A 202 -5.37 -5.62 17.22
CA ILE A 202 -4.82 -4.72 18.25
C ILE A 202 -3.41 -5.13 18.73
N TYR A 203 -2.83 -6.16 18.14
CA TYR A 203 -1.50 -6.68 18.55
C TYR A 203 -0.38 -5.65 18.42
N GLY A 204 -0.52 -4.69 17.51
CA GLY A 204 0.43 -3.61 17.28
C GLY A 204 0.03 -2.28 17.93
N GLY A 205 -1.14 -2.18 18.60
CA GLY A 205 -1.74 -0.92 19.05
C GLY A 205 -2.69 -0.34 18.00
N GLU A 206 -2.80 1.00 17.94
CA GLU A 206 -3.58 1.66 16.89
C GLU A 206 -2.84 1.59 15.56
N LEU A 207 -3.50 1.05 14.54
CA LEU A 207 -2.93 0.89 13.20
C LEU A 207 -3.48 1.93 12.22
N PHE A 208 -2.68 2.28 11.22
CA PHE A 208 -3.06 3.17 10.12
C PHE A 208 -4.38 2.72 9.48
N GLU A 209 -4.50 1.43 9.14
CA GLU A 209 -5.70 0.87 8.50
C GLU A 209 -6.97 1.05 9.33
N LYS A 210 -6.89 0.89 10.66
CA LYS A 210 -8.02 1.10 11.57
C LYS A 210 -8.49 2.55 11.58
N ARG A 211 -7.56 3.49 11.54
CA ARG A 211 -7.85 4.93 11.53
C ARG A 211 -8.51 5.36 10.23
N VAL A 212 -7.99 4.86 9.11
CA VAL A 212 -8.59 5.10 7.79
C VAL A 212 -10.00 4.51 7.71
N ASP A 213 -10.21 3.27 8.14
CA ASP A 213 -11.55 2.66 8.16
C ASP A 213 -12.51 3.43 9.07
N SER A 214 -12.03 3.94 10.22
CA SER A 214 -12.85 4.77 11.11
C SER A 214 -13.35 6.04 10.42
N TYR A 215 -12.43 6.76 9.77
CA TYR A 215 -12.79 7.94 8.98
C TYR A 215 -13.79 7.61 7.88
N MET A 216 -13.49 6.58 7.08
CA MET A 216 -14.38 6.18 5.99
C MET A 216 -15.80 5.87 6.47
N ARG A 217 -15.94 5.16 7.59
CA ARG A 217 -17.26 4.80 8.14
C ARG A 217 -18.02 5.99 8.70
N ASN A 218 -17.32 6.90 9.38
CA ASN A 218 -17.95 8.11 9.94
C ASN A 218 -18.49 9.06 8.86
N HIS A 219 -17.88 9.02 7.67
CA HIS A 219 -18.23 9.87 6.53
C HIS A 219 -18.93 9.12 5.39
N GLU A 220 -19.38 7.88 5.65
CA GLU A 220 -20.05 7.03 4.65
C GLU A 220 -19.27 6.81 3.33
N LEU A 221 -17.93 6.96 3.42
CA LEU A 221 -17.02 6.75 2.29
C LEU A 221 -16.80 5.25 2.05
N LYS A 222 -16.58 4.88 0.80
CA LYS A 222 -16.57 3.48 0.38
C LYS A 222 -15.27 3.08 -0.29
N ARG A 223 -15.01 1.79 -0.20
CA ARG A 223 -13.99 1.07 -0.96
C ARG A 223 -14.66 0.35 -2.13
N ILE A 224 -14.00 0.37 -3.28
CA ILE A 224 -14.32 -0.51 -4.41
C ILE A 224 -13.24 -1.58 -4.55
N THR A 225 -13.65 -2.85 -4.68
CA THR A 225 -12.74 -4.00 -4.82
C THR A 225 -12.97 -4.67 -6.17
N HIS A 226 -11.93 -4.75 -7.02
CA HIS A 226 -12.05 -5.34 -8.35
C HIS A 226 -12.38 -6.84 -8.25
N LYS A 227 -13.36 -7.32 -9.03
CA LYS A 227 -13.88 -8.69 -8.94
C LYS A 227 -12.93 -9.76 -9.49
N GLU A 228 -12.05 -9.43 -10.42
CA GLU A 228 -11.22 -10.41 -11.14
C GLU A 228 -9.72 -10.27 -10.83
N VAL A 229 -9.23 -9.04 -10.65
CA VAL A 229 -7.82 -8.82 -10.34
C VAL A 229 -7.55 -9.10 -8.87
N SER A 230 -6.46 -9.82 -8.60
CA SER A 230 -6.05 -10.15 -7.23
C SER A 230 -4.62 -9.72 -6.96
N TYR A 231 -4.35 -9.26 -5.74
CA TYR A 231 -2.99 -9.23 -5.22
C TYR A 231 -2.73 -10.43 -4.32
N ILE A 232 -1.47 -10.85 -4.28
CA ILE A 232 -1.01 -11.97 -3.48
C ILE A 232 -0.12 -11.45 -2.37
N HIS A 233 -0.46 -11.75 -1.12
CA HIS A 233 0.37 -11.50 0.03
C HIS A 233 1.35 -12.66 0.21
N GLN A 234 2.63 -12.44 -0.04
CA GLN A 234 3.65 -13.49 -0.15
C GLN A 234 4.06 -14.08 1.20
N ASN A 235 3.93 -13.31 2.30
CA ASN A 235 4.39 -13.71 3.63
C ASN A 235 5.83 -14.27 3.58
N PHE A 236 6.81 -13.42 3.31
CA PHE A 236 8.19 -13.86 3.17
C PHE A 236 8.68 -14.65 4.39
N PRO A 237 9.34 -15.80 4.19
CA PRO A 237 9.73 -16.66 5.29
C PRO A 237 10.78 -16.00 6.18
N LYS A 238 10.70 -16.25 7.50
CA LYS A 238 11.69 -15.80 8.48
C LYS A 238 12.89 -16.74 8.62
N ASN A 239 12.72 -18.01 8.29
CA ASN A 239 13.79 -19.01 8.34
C ASN A 239 14.79 -18.81 7.19
N GLU A 240 16.09 -18.76 7.48
CA GLU A 240 17.15 -18.43 6.51
C GLU A 240 17.19 -19.38 5.30
N LEU A 241 17.06 -20.68 5.50
CA LEU A 241 17.06 -21.64 4.39
C LEU A 241 15.87 -21.44 3.47
N LEU A 242 14.69 -21.20 4.04
CA LEU A 242 13.49 -20.90 3.28
C LEU A 242 13.60 -19.53 2.58
N ARG A 243 14.26 -18.56 3.21
CA ARG A 243 14.55 -17.24 2.60
C ARG A 243 15.43 -17.41 1.36
N LEU A 244 16.51 -18.17 1.47
CA LEU A 244 17.40 -18.44 0.34
C LEU A 244 16.65 -19.13 -0.81
N ALA A 245 15.89 -20.18 -0.50
CA ALA A 245 15.07 -20.87 -1.50
C ALA A 245 14.04 -19.93 -2.16
N ARG A 246 13.40 -19.05 -1.39
CA ARG A 246 12.45 -18.06 -1.92
C ARG A 246 13.15 -17.03 -2.80
N LYS A 247 14.31 -16.50 -2.41
CA LYS A 247 15.11 -15.56 -3.24
C LYS A 247 15.46 -16.19 -4.57
N LEU A 248 15.98 -17.42 -4.57
CA LEU A 248 16.30 -18.16 -5.80
C LEU A 248 15.06 -18.35 -6.67
N ARG A 249 13.93 -18.70 -6.08
CA ARG A 249 12.66 -18.86 -6.81
C ARG A 249 12.20 -17.54 -7.44
N ILE A 250 12.30 -16.43 -6.70
CA ILE A 250 11.96 -15.10 -7.24
C ILE A 250 12.89 -14.78 -8.40
N TYR A 251 14.20 -14.98 -8.23
CA TYR A 251 15.20 -14.68 -9.25
C TYR A 251 15.01 -15.49 -10.53
N LEU A 252 14.63 -16.76 -10.43
CA LEU A 252 14.50 -17.68 -11.57
C LEU A 252 13.12 -17.71 -12.23
N ASN A 253 12.06 -17.33 -11.52
CA ASN A 253 10.68 -17.56 -11.95
C ASN A 253 9.86 -16.28 -12.17
N PHE A 254 10.47 -15.11 -12.05
CA PHE A 254 9.81 -13.86 -12.41
C PHE A 254 10.21 -13.36 -13.79
#